data_9a50539b6b68960edf202568bd06a353
#
_entry.id   9a50539b6b68960edf202568bd06a353
#
_cell.length_a   1.000
_cell.length_b   1.000
_cell.length_c   1.000
_cell.angle_alpha   90.00
_cell.angle_beta   90.00
_cell.angle_gamma   90.00
#
_symmetry.space_group_name_H-M   'P 1'
#
loop_
_entity.id
_entity.type
_entity.pdbx_description
1 polymer ?
#
loop_
_entity_poly.entity_id
_entity_poly.type
_entity_poly.pdbx_seq_one_letter_code
_entity_poly.pdbx_strand_id
1 'polypeptide(L)'
;RKEAHGSLDDQALRQIADRLEYLRSLEKKKEEVARLIEESGSMTSEVSQALEKAETLSEIDDIYRPFRPKRKTRASVAKAKGLQPLADCILEQNPQINPEQEALAYLSEELEVTSAEEALQGANDIIAELISDDASIRKRLRVVTMEHALLTSKASNPEEDSVYAQYYEFSQPVKQIAGHRVLAIDRGEREGFLKAAVDLDKEKGLHILYST
;
A
#
# COMPACT_ATOMS: atom_id res chain seq x y z
N ARG A 1 -34.88 -23.39 -4.04
CA ARG A 1 -36.16 -23.80 -4.69
C ARG A 1 -36.62 -22.63 -5.54
N LYS A 2 -37.23 -22.90 -6.73
CA LYS A 2 -37.72 -21.85 -7.66
C LYS A 2 -38.66 -20.83 -6.98
N GLU A 3 -39.38 -21.25 -5.97
CA GLU A 3 -40.29 -20.40 -5.15
C GLU A 3 -39.54 -19.33 -4.33
N ALA A 4 -38.27 -19.56 -3.98
CA ALA A 4 -37.47 -18.65 -3.15
C ALA A 4 -36.68 -17.63 -3.97
N HIS A 5 -36.37 -17.89 -5.25
CA HIS A 5 -35.46 -17.06 -6.06
C HIS A 5 -36.04 -16.65 -7.43
N GLY A 6 -37.34 -16.88 -7.68
CA GLY A 6 -38.04 -16.35 -8.84
C GLY A 6 -37.45 -16.74 -10.20
N SER A 7 -36.89 -17.97 -10.34
CA SER A 7 -36.30 -18.47 -11.60
C SER A 7 -34.98 -17.84 -12.01
N LEU A 8 -34.17 -17.37 -11.04
CA LEU A 8 -32.77 -16.99 -11.33
C LEU A 8 -32.00 -18.17 -11.93
N ASP A 9 -31.12 -17.89 -12.89
CA ASP A 9 -30.24 -18.90 -13.44
C ASP A 9 -29.12 -19.29 -12.45
N ASP A 10 -28.43 -20.40 -12.73
CA ASP A 10 -27.37 -20.91 -11.86
C ASP A 10 -26.20 -19.94 -11.75
N GLN A 11 -25.94 -19.12 -12.79
CA GLN A 11 -24.88 -18.14 -12.78
C GLN A 11 -25.21 -16.99 -11.83
N ALA A 12 -26.43 -16.49 -11.84
CA ALA A 12 -26.88 -15.45 -10.92
C ALA A 12 -26.85 -15.95 -9.47
N LEU A 13 -27.26 -17.21 -9.23
CA LEU A 13 -27.20 -17.81 -7.89
C LEU A 13 -25.76 -17.93 -7.38
N ARG A 14 -24.81 -18.32 -8.23
CA ARG A 14 -23.37 -18.34 -7.88
C ARG A 14 -22.86 -16.96 -7.55
N GLN A 15 -23.16 -15.94 -8.37
CA GLN A 15 -22.76 -14.55 -8.09
C GLN A 15 -23.28 -14.05 -6.75
N ILE A 16 -24.54 -14.38 -6.41
CA ILE A 16 -25.12 -14.03 -5.11
C ILE A 16 -24.38 -14.75 -3.98
N ALA A 17 -24.11 -16.05 -4.13
CA ALA A 17 -23.39 -16.83 -3.14
C ALA A 17 -21.97 -16.30 -2.91
N ASP A 18 -21.22 -16.04 -3.98
CA ASP A 18 -19.86 -15.49 -3.93
C ASP A 18 -19.85 -14.09 -3.27
N ARG A 19 -20.83 -13.27 -3.62
CA ARG A 19 -20.97 -11.93 -3.02
C ARG A 19 -21.30 -12.00 -1.53
N LEU A 20 -22.18 -12.91 -1.14
CA LEU A 20 -22.55 -13.13 0.27
C LEU A 20 -21.35 -13.61 1.08
N GLU A 21 -20.57 -14.55 0.54
CA GLU A 21 -19.35 -15.04 1.18
C GLU A 21 -18.32 -13.92 1.34
N TYR A 22 -18.11 -13.11 0.28
CA TYR A 22 -17.26 -11.94 0.34
C TYR A 22 -17.69 -10.95 1.43
N LEU A 23 -18.99 -10.60 1.51
CA LEU A 23 -19.48 -9.68 2.53
C LEU A 23 -19.33 -10.21 3.95
N ARG A 24 -19.54 -11.51 4.17
CA ARG A 24 -19.29 -12.15 5.47
C ARG A 24 -17.79 -12.10 5.84
N SER A 25 -16.93 -12.34 4.86
CA SER A 25 -15.47 -12.23 5.06
C SER A 25 -15.05 -10.79 5.39
N LEU A 26 -15.68 -9.80 4.74
CA LEU A 26 -15.46 -8.39 4.99
C LEU A 26 -15.83 -8.01 6.43
N GLU A 27 -17.05 -8.36 6.89
CA GLU A 27 -17.50 -8.08 8.25
C GLU A 27 -16.62 -8.77 9.29
N LYS A 28 -16.31 -10.04 9.10
CA LYS A 28 -15.39 -10.77 9.98
C LYS A 28 -14.03 -10.10 10.08
N LYS A 29 -13.52 -9.57 8.95
CA LYS A 29 -12.24 -8.85 8.93
C LYS A 29 -12.30 -7.52 9.64
N LYS A 30 -13.42 -6.77 9.52
CA LYS A 30 -13.66 -5.54 10.30
C LYS A 30 -13.62 -5.81 11.81
N GLU A 31 -14.36 -6.83 12.26
CA GLU A 31 -14.40 -7.21 13.68
C GLU A 31 -13.01 -7.62 14.22
N GLU A 32 -12.26 -8.44 13.44
CA GLU A 32 -10.91 -8.85 13.79
C GLU A 32 -9.99 -7.65 13.94
N VAL A 33 -9.98 -6.75 12.96
CA VAL A 33 -9.10 -5.58 12.95
C VAL A 33 -9.49 -4.58 14.05
N ALA A 34 -10.79 -4.33 14.25
CA ALA A 34 -11.26 -3.49 15.35
C ALA A 34 -10.75 -3.99 16.70
N ARG A 35 -10.90 -5.29 16.97
CA ARG A 35 -10.38 -5.91 18.20
C ARG A 35 -8.87 -5.73 18.35
N LEU A 36 -8.08 -5.96 17.30
CA LEU A 36 -6.63 -5.81 17.34
C LEU A 36 -6.18 -4.37 17.64
N ILE A 37 -6.88 -3.38 17.08
CA ILE A 37 -6.61 -1.96 17.34
C ILE A 37 -7.04 -1.57 18.76
N GLU A 38 -8.15 -2.09 19.27
CA GLU A 38 -8.59 -1.91 20.64
C GLU A 38 -7.59 -2.51 21.64
N GLU A 39 -7.13 -3.74 21.41
CA GLU A 39 -6.12 -4.40 22.22
C GLU A 39 -4.79 -3.63 22.30
N SER A 40 -4.45 -2.89 21.22
CA SER A 40 -3.26 -2.01 21.22
C SER A 40 -3.50 -0.66 21.92
N GLY A 41 -4.72 -0.36 22.36
CA GLY A 41 -5.10 0.92 22.95
C GLY A 41 -5.11 2.10 21.97
N SER A 42 -5.13 1.83 20.68
CA SER A 42 -5.02 2.85 19.60
C SER A 42 -6.34 3.14 18.89
N MET A 43 -7.47 2.60 19.40
CA MET A 43 -8.78 2.83 18.78
C MET A 43 -9.24 4.27 19.04
N THR A 44 -9.57 5.00 17.97
CA THR A 44 -10.19 6.32 18.01
C THR A 44 -11.55 6.32 17.31
N SER A 45 -12.34 7.38 17.50
CA SER A 45 -13.63 7.52 16.83
C SER A 45 -13.48 7.55 15.30
N GLU A 46 -12.42 8.19 14.80
CA GLU A 46 -12.10 8.30 13.39
C GLU A 46 -11.75 6.92 12.79
N VAL A 47 -10.95 6.13 13.49
CA VAL A 47 -10.57 4.77 13.07
C VAL A 47 -11.79 3.86 13.05
N SER A 48 -12.64 3.91 14.08
CA SER A 48 -13.88 3.14 14.13
C SER A 48 -14.80 3.47 12.96
N GLN A 49 -15.04 4.76 12.69
CA GLN A 49 -15.84 5.19 11.55
C GLN A 49 -15.24 4.80 10.19
N ALA A 50 -13.91 4.85 10.08
CA ALA A 50 -13.23 4.43 8.86
C ALA A 50 -13.42 2.92 8.60
N LEU A 51 -13.33 2.08 9.64
CA LEU A 51 -13.59 0.64 9.54
C LEU A 51 -15.05 0.35 9.17
N GLU A 52 -16.01 1.04 9.78
CA GLU A 52 -17.43 0.88 9.43
C GLU A 52 -17.71 1.19 7.96
N LYS A 53 -17.13 2.28 7.44
CA LYS A 53 -17.30 2.74 6.06
C LYS A 53 -16.50 1.94 5.03
N ALA A 54 -15.57 1.09 5.46
CA ALA A 54 -14.76 0.30 4.54
C ALA A 54 -15.63 -0.70 3.74
N GLU A 55 -15.49 -0.67 2.43
CA GLU A 55 -16.27 -1.50 1.49
C GLU A 55 -15.45 -2.65 0.90
N THR A 56 -14.14 -2.64 1.13
CA THR A 56 -13.23 -3.66 0.61
C THR A 56 -12.24 -4.14 1.67
N LEU A 57 -11.78 -5.40 1.52
CA LEU A 57 -10.72 -5.96 2.37
C LEU A 57 -9.43 -5.14 2.30
N SER A 58 -9.12 -4.59 1.12
CA SER A 58 -7.94 -3.72 0.94
C SER A 58 -8.03 -2.42 1.73
N GLU A 59 -9.23 -1.82 1.84
CA GLU A 59 -9.43 -0.63 2.67
C GLU A 59 -9.24 -0.95 4.16
N ILE A 60 -9.74 -2.10 4.62
CA ILE A 60 -9.52 -2.53 6.01
C ILE A 60 -8.03 -2.75 6.28
N ASP A 61 -7.32 -3.41 5.36
CA ASP A 61 -5.88 -3.62 5.50
C ASP A 61 -5.08 -2.29 5.50
N ASP A 62 -5.50 -1.30 4.71
CA ASP A 62 -4.89 0.03 4.70
C ASP A 62 -5.13 0.77 6.03
N ILE A 63 -6.35 0.70 6.58
CA ILE A 63 -6.68 1.29 7.89
C ILE A 63 -5.88 0.63 9.02
N TYR A 64 -5.72 -0.69 8.98
CA TYR A 64 -4.97 -1.44 10.00
C TYR A 64 -3.45 -1.27 9.91
N ARG A 65 -2.93 -0.88 8.75
CA ARG A 65 -1.50 -0.86 8.47
C ARG A 65 -0.64 -0.06 9.48
N PRO A 66 -1.03 1.14 9.93
CA PRO A 66 -0.28 1.90 10.95
C PRO A 66 -0.19 1.18 12.30
N PHE A 67 -1.21 0.38 12.65
CA PHE A 67 -1.33 -0.31 13.95
C PHE A 67 -0.72 -1.71 13.95
N ARG A 68 -0.39 -2.24 12.76
CA ARG A 68 0.20 -3.58 12.63
C ARG A 68 1.59 -3.61 13.28
N PRO A 69 1.88 -4.63 14.12
CA PRO A 69 3.22 -4.81 14.65
C PRO A 69 4.25 -4.88 13.52
N LYS A 70 5.16 -3.93 13.51
CA LYS A 70 6.20 -3.84 12.46
C LYS A 70 7.47 -4.52 12.92
N ARG A 71 8.15 -5.20 12.00
CA ARG A 71 9.53 -5.63 12.20
C ARG A 71 10.43 -4.38 12.21
N LYS A 72 11.70 -4.53 12.60
CA LYS A 72 12.69 -3.45 12.58
C LYS A 72 12.74 -2.82 11.17
N THR A 73 12.24 -1.58 11.05
CA THR A 73 12.25 -0.77 9.82
C THR A 73 13.27 0.35 9.99
N ARG A 74 13.67 1.01 8.89
CA ARG A 74 14.54 2.20 8.96
C ARG A 74 13.89 3.29 9.81
N ALA A 75 12.60 3.52 9.64
CA ALA A 75 11.84 4.48 10.44
C ALA A 75 11.83 4.11 11.93
N SER A 76 11.62 2.83 12.30
CA SER A 76 11.66 2.41 13.70
C SER A 76 13.04 2.59 14.33
N VAL A 77 14.11 2.40 13.55
CA VAL A 77 15.48 2.69 14.00
C VAL A 77 15.68 4.19 14.20
N ALA A 78 15.23 5.02 13.26
CA ALA A 78 15.32 6.47 13.37
C ALA A 78 14.51 7.02 14.56
N LYS A 79 13.32 6.45 14.84
CA LYS A 79 12.53 6.77 16.03
C LYS A 79 13.29 6.41 17.33
N ALA A 80 13.94 5.25 17.37
CA ALA A 80 14.75 4.85 18.51
C ALA A 80 15.98 5.76 18.72
N LYS A 81 16.48 6.38 17.64
CA LYS A 81 17.53 7.41 17.68
C LYS A 81 17.00 8.81 18.07
N GLY A 82 15.73 8.94 18.43
CA GLY A 82 15.13 10.21 18.89
C GLY A 82 14.81 11.21 17.78
N LEU A 83 14.73 10.79 16.52
CA LEU A 83 14.54 11.67 15.37
C LEU A 83 13.07 11.98 15.02
N GLN A 84 12.10 11.48 15.82
CA GLN A 84 10.68 11.77 15.59
C GLN A 84 10.37 13.27 15.64
N PRO A 85 10.86 14.10 16.61
CA PRO A 85 10.55 15.51 16.63
C PRO A 85 11.11 16.27 15.42
N LEU A 86 12.27 15.84 14.86
CA LEU A 86 12.81 16.43 13.64
C LEU A 86 11.89 16.11 12.44
N ALA A 87 11.38 14.89 12.35
CA ALA A 87 10.41 14.52 11.32
C ALA A 87 9.12 15.34 11.42
N ASP A 88 8.61 15.55 12.63
CA ASP A 88 7.40 16.33 12.88
C ASP A 88 7.63 17.80 12.48
N CYS A 89 8.78 18.38 12.84
CA CYS A 89 9.16 19.73 12.46
C CYS A 89 9.24 19.91 10.92
N ILE A 90 9.79 18.92 10.20
CA ILE A 90 9.84 18.96 8.73
C ILE A 90 8.42 18.87 8.13
N LEU A 91 7.54 18.05 8.72
CA LEU A 91 6.15 17.90 8.27
C LEU A 91 5.31 19.17 8.45
N GLU A 92 5.63 20.02 9.44
CA GLU A 92 4.98 21.31 9.63
C GLU A 92 5.23 22.28 8.47
N GLN A 93 6.25 22.03 7.64
CA GLN A 93 6.61 22.82 6.46
C GLN A 93 6.72 24.33 6.75
N ASN A 94 7.19 24.69 7.95
CA ASN A 94 7.37 26.08 8.32
C ASN A 94 8.53 26.72 7.52
N PRO A 95 8.27 27.73 6.66
CA PRO A 95 9.29 28.32 5.80
C PRO A 95 10.39 29.07 6.55
N GLN A 96 10.20 29.35 7.85
CA GLN A 96 11.19 30.02 8.71
C GLN A 96 12.22 29.04 9.30
N ILE A 97 11.96 27.75 9.22
CA ILE A 97 12.83 26.69 9.77
C ILE A 97 13.71 26.15 8.64
N ASN A 98 15.02 26.15 8.87
CA ASN A 98 15.94 25.44 7.99
C ASN A 98 16.19 24.02 8.53
N PRO A 99 15.70 22.97 7.85
CA PRO A 99 15.84 21.59 8.32
C PRO A 99 17.30 21.15 8.58
N GLU A 100 18.26 21.67 7.81
CA GLU A 100 19.68 21.35 8.01
C GLU A 100 20.23 21.93 9.31
N GLN A 101 19.80 23.14 9.68
CA GLN A 101 20.18 23.76 10.95
C GLN A 101 19.49 23.09 12.12
N GLU A 102 18.22 22.76 11.97
CA GLU A 102 17.46 22.03 13.01
C GLU A 102 18.06 20.65 13.27
N ALA A 103 18.49 19.95 12.24
CA ALA A 103 19.10 18.63 12.35
C ALA A 103 20.35 18.60 13.23
N LEU A 104 21.09 19.72 13.35
CA LEU A 104 22.26 19.84 14.22
C LEU A 104 21.95 19.66 15.71
N ALA A 105 20.72 19.97 16.12
CA ALA A 105 20.27 19.79 17.51
C ALA A 105 20.09 18.31 17.90
N TYR A 106 20.01 17.41 16.92
CA TYR A 106 19.79 15.98 17.11
C TYR A 106 21.06 15.13 17.01
N LEU A 107 22.24 15.78 16.93
CA LEU A 107 23.50 15.05 16.94
C LEU A 107 23.75 14.43 18.31
N SER A 108 24.08 13.13 18.34
CA SER A 108 24.32 12.38 19.56
C SER A 108 25.20 11.17 19.25
N GLU A 109 26.38 11.12 19.86
CA GLU A 109 27.25 9.94 19.77
C GLU A 109 26.61 8.70 20.43
N GLU A 110 25.87 8.92 21.53
CA GLU A 110 25.19 7.85 22.26
C GLU A 110 24.09 7.17 21.40
N LEU A 111 23.38 7.97 20.59
CA LEU A 111 22.33 7.48 19.71
C LEU A 111 22.84 7.18 18.27
N GLU A 112 24.14 7.20 18.08
CA GLU A 112 24.78 6.97 16.77
C GLU A 112 24.23 7.89 15.67
N VAL A 113 24.01 9.16 15.96
CA VAL A 113 23.67 10.22 15.00
C VAL A 113 24.88 11.16 14.90
N THR A 114 25.73 10.93 13.92
CA THR A 114 27.05 11.60 13.84
C THR A 114 27.07 12.83 12.94
N SER A 115 26.04 13.00 12.10
CA SER A 115 25.94 14.14 11.18
C SER A 115 24.50 14.61 10.99
N ALA A 116 24.32 15.88 10.59
CA ALA A 116 23.02 16.43 10.22
C ALA A 116 22.39 15.66 9.05
N GLU A 117 23.20 15.14 8.15
CA GLU A 117 22.76 14.33 7.01
C GLU A 117 22.12 13.02 7.46
N GLU A 118 22.73 12.33 8.45
CA GLU A 118 22.16 11.13 9.07
C GLU A 118 20.84 11.43 9.81
N ALA A 119 20.79 12.56 10.54
CA ALA A 119 19.58 12.99 11.23
C ALA A 119 18.44 13.25 10.23
N LEU A 120 18.71 13.98 9.13
CA LEU A 120 17.74 14.26 8.07
C LEU A 120 17.31 12.97 7.35
N GLN A 121 18.24 12.06 7.06
CA GLN A 121 17.89 10.78 6.46
C GLN A 121 16.97 9.96 7.37
N GLY A 122 17.23 9.94 8.67
CA GLY A 122 16.35 9.27 9.64
C GLY A 122 14.97 9.92 9.73
N ALA A 123 14.90 11.24 9.74
CA ALA A 123 13.63 11.98 9.69
C ALA A 123 12.86 11.68 8.40
N ASN A 124 13.54 11.65 7.25
CA ASN A 124 12.94 11.28 5.97
C ASN A 124 12.43 9.84 5.96
N ASP A 125 13.13 8.88 6.57
CA ASP A 125 12.66 7.50 6.70
C ASP A 125 11.37 7.41 7.54
N ILE A 126 11.24 8.23 8.59
CA ILE A 126 10.02 8.33 9.41
C ILE A 126 8.86 8.90 8.58
N ILE A 127 9.09 10.00 7.86
CA ILE A 127 8.09 10.65 7.01
C ILE A 127 7.64 9.71 5.89
N ALA A 128 8.58 9.04 5.24
CA ALA A 128 8.28 8.08 4.17
C ALA A 128 7.41 6.92 4.67
N GLU A 129 7.67 6.41 5.89
CA GLU A 129 6.83 5.38 6.49
C GLU A 129 5.42 5.90 6.79
N LEU A 130 5.29 7.11 7.34
CA LEU A 130 4.01 7.75 7.63
C LEU A 130 3.17 7.90 6.35
N ILE A 131 3.75 8.45 5.30
CA ILE A 131 3.08 8.59 3.98
C ILE A 131 2.70 7.23 3.41
N SER A 132 3.60 6.25 3.48
CA SER A 132 3.35 4.90 2.97
C SER A 132 2.22 4.16 3.70
N ASP A 133 1.96 4.51 4.95
CA ASP A 133 0.93 3.89 5.79
C ASP A 133 -0.39 4.65 5.80
N ASP A 134 -0.44 5.85 5.21
CA ASP A 134 -1.67 6.64 5.14
C ASP A 134 -2.72 5.97 4.24
N ALA A 135 -3.87 5.65 4.82
CA ALA A 135 -4.95 4.93 4.13
C ALA A 135 -5.58 5.75 2.99
N SER A 136 -5.65 7.09 3.14
CA SER A 136 -6.21 7.99 2.13
C SER A 136 -5.29 8.07 0.92
N ILE A 137 -3.99 8.26 1.14
CA ILE A 137 -2.97 8.27 0.09
C ILE A 137 -2.99 6.93 -0.67
N ARG A 138 -3.00 5.81 0.04
CA ARG A 138 -3.04 4.47 -0.56
C ARG A 138 -4.30 4.24 -1.39
N LYS A 139 -5.47 4.67 -0.90
CA LYS A 139 -6.73 4.59 -1.65
C LYS A 139 -6.65 5.41 -2.95
N ARG A 140 -6.18 6.65 -2.89
CA ARG A 140 -6.01 7.52 -4.05
C ARG A 140 -5.01 6.95 -5.05
N LEU A 141 -3.85 6.48 -4.59
CA LEU A 141 -2.84 5.83 -5.44
C LEU A 141 -3.41 4.61 -6.14
N ARG A 142 -4.20 3.77 -5.45
CA ARG A 142 -4.84 2.60 -6.05
C ARG A 142 -5.79 2.98 -7.19
N VAL A 143 -6.62 4.02 -7.00
CA VAL A 143 -7.53 4.51 -8.05
C VAL A 143 -6.73 4.99 -9.26
N VAL A 144 -5.73 5.84 -9.06
CA VAL A 144 -4.90 6.38 -10.15
C VAL A 144 -4.10 5.28 -10.85
N THR A 145 -3.61 4.30 -10.10
CA THR A 145 -2.93 3.12 -10.67
C THR A 145 -3.86 2.31 -11.56
N MET A 146 -5.09 2.04 -11.10
CA MET A 146 -6.08 1.32 -11.92
C MET A 146 -6.44 2.05 -13.20
N GLU A 147 -6.46 3.38 -13.18
CA GLU A 147 -6.85 4.19 -14.34
C GLU A 147 -5.71 4.42 -15.33
N HIS A 148 -4.48 4.58 -14.85
CA HIS A 148 -3.37 5.13 -15.64
C HIS A 148 -2.12 4.24 -15.72
N ALA A 149 -1.98 3.24 -14.87
CA ALA A 149 -0.80 2.40 -14.89
C ALA A 149 -0.82 1.39 -16.05
N LEU A 150 0.38 0.94 -16.39
CA LEU A 150 0.61 -0.15 -17.33
C LEU A 150 1.04 -1.40 -16.54
N LEU A 151 0.45 -2.55 -16.87
CA LEU A 151 1.06 -3.82 -16.50
C LEU A 151 2.13 -4.12 -17.55
N THR A 152 3.36 -4.25 -17.11
CA THR A 152 4.51 -4.56 -17.95
C THR A 152 5.09 -5.91 -17.55
N SER A 153 5.67 -6.63 -18.51
CA SER A 153 6.51 -7.76 -18.21
C SER A 153 7.70 -7.85 -19.15
N LYS A 154 8.80 -8.38 -18.63
CA LYS A 154 10.06 -8.58 -19.35
C LYS A 154 10.55 -9.99 -19.11
N ALA A 155 11.27 -10.57 -20.08
CA ALA A 155 11.95 -11.85 -19.88
C ALA A 155 13.00 -11.75 -18.77
N SER A 156 13.09 -12.77 -17.93
CA SER A 156 14.23 -12.93 -17.00
C SER A 156 15.51 -13.27 -17.76
N ASN A 157 15.38 -14.11 -18.79
CA ASN A 157 16.43 -14.44 -19.76
C ASN A 157 15.83 -14.39 -21.17
N PRO A 158 16.13 -13.36 -22.00
CA PRO A 158 15.55 -13.20 -23.33
C PRO A 158 15.93 -14.30 -24.35
N GLU A 159 17.03 -15.02 -24.11
CA GLU A 159 17.50 -16.09 -24.99
C GLU A 159 16.84 -17.45 -24.69
N GLU A 160 16.12 -17.54 -23.58
CA GLU A 160 15.45 -18.77 -23.17
C GLU A 160 14.06 -18.88 -23.81
N ASP A 161 13.85 -19.92 -24.59
CA ASP A 161 12.54 -20.15 -25.22
C ASP A 161 11.54 -20.70 -24.19
N SER A 162 10.34 -20.13 -24.18
CA SER A 162 9.27 -20.57 -23.29
C SER A 162 7.88 -20.30 -23.86
N VAL A 163 6.87 -20.93 -23.24
CA VAL A 163 5.47 -20.66 -23.56
C VAL A 163 5.03 -19.24 -23.24
N TYR A 164 5.88 -18.46 -22.54
CA TYR A 164 5.64 -17.08 -22.15
C TYR A 164 6.29 -16.07 -23.10
N ALA A 165 6.87 -16.49 -24.23
CA ALA A 165 7.59 -15.63 -25.17
C ALA A 165 6.79 -14.39 -25.60
N GLN A 166 5.47 -14.51 -25.74
CA GLN A 166 4.58 -13.38 -26.05
C GLN A 166 4.52 -12.29 -24.96
N TYR A 167 5.04 -12.54 -23.77
CA TYR A 167 5.08 -11.62 -22.64
C TYR A 167 6.51 -11.14 -22.31
N TYR A 168 7.51 -11.47 -23.13
CA TYR A 168 8.92 -11.07 -22.90
C TYR A 168 9.14 -9.56 -23.02
N GLU A 169 8.33 -8.89 -23.84
CA GLU A 169 8.26 -7.44 -23.96
C GLU A 169 6.77 -7.02 -24.02
N PHE A 170 6.13 -7.04 -22.87
CA PHE A 170 4.69 -6.78 -22.80
C PHE A 170 4.39 -5.51 -22.03
N SER A 171 3.41 -4.75 -22.54
CA SER A 171 2.88 -3.55 -21.87
C SER A 171 1.43 -3.34 -22.27
N GLN A 172 0.56 -3.23 -21.28
CA GLN A 172 -0.86 -2.94 -21.50
C GLN A 172 -1.46 -2.17 -20.33
N PRO A 173 -2.41 -1.20 -20.58
CA PRO A 173 -3.11 -0.51 -19.51
C PRO A 173 -3.83 -1.46 -18.56
N VAL A 174 -3.63 -1.26 -17.24
CA VAL A 174 -4.20 -2.12 -16.19
C VAL A 174 -5.71 -2.25 -16.35
N LYS A 175 -6.40 -1.15 -16.65
CA LYS A 175 -7.87 -1.11 -16.82
C LYS A 175 -8.41 -1.90 -18.03
N GLN A 176 -7.54 -2.27 -18.97
CA GLN A 176 -7.94 -2.91 -20.24
C GLN A 176 -7.42 -4.34 -20.35
N ILE A 177 -6.58 -4.78 -19.41
CA ILE A 177 -5.98 -6.11 -19.51
C ILE A 177 -6.99 -7.19 -19.19
N ALA A 178 -7.03 -8.22 -20.04
CA ALA A 178 -7.87 -9.38 -19.82
C ALA A 178 -7.32 -10.29 -18.71
N GLY A 179 -8.19 -10.81 -17.84
CA GLY A 179 -7.82 -11.63 -16.69
C GLY A 179 -6.91 -12.82 -17.03
N HIS A 180 -7.14 -13.50 -18.18
CA HIS A 180 -6.29 -14.62 -18.60
C HIS A 180 -4.83 -14.19 -18.86
N ARG A 181 -4.57 -12.96 -19.31
CA ARG A 181 -3.21 -12.43 -19.50
C ARG A 181 -2.54 -12.17 -18.16
N VAL A 182 -3.26 -11.59 -17.20
CA VAL A 182 -2.76 -11.39 -15.83
C VAL A 182 -2.34 -12.73 -15.22
N LEU A 183 -3.20 -13.76 -15.34
CA LEU A 183 -2.90 -15.11 -14.83
C LEU A 183 -1.69 -15.76 -15.54
N ALA A 184 -1.54 -15.54 -16.85
CA ALA A 184 -0.39 -16.06 -17.60
C ALA A 184 0.92 -15.38 -17.18
N ILE A 185 0.90 -14.05 -17.00
CA ILE A 185 2.06 -13.28 -16.55
C ILE A 185 2.44 -13.66 -15.11
N ASP A 186 1.48 -13.74 -14.19
CA ASP A 186 1.69 -14.17 -12.80
C ASP A 186 2.28 -15.59 -12.73
N ARG A 187 1.81 -16.49 -13.58
CA ARG A 187 2.37 -17.84 -13.66
C ARG A 187 3.80 -17.82 -14.21
N GLY A 188 4.08 -17.07 -15.29
CA GLY A 188 5.42 -16.94 -15.85
C GLY A 188 6.42 -16.32 -14.88
N GLU A 189 5.97 -15.37 -14.03
CA GLU A 189 6.78 -14.80 -12.95
C GLU A 189 7.09 -15.82 -11.86
N ARG A 190 6.10 -16.59 -11.40
CA ARG A 190 6.31 -17.66 -10.41
C ARG A 190 7.23 -18.79 -10.92
N GLU A 191 7.18 -19.08 -12.21
CA GLU A 191 8.07 -20.06 -12.86
C GLU A 191 9.46 -19.49 -13.20
N GLY A 192 9.69 -18.18 -12.97
CA GLY A 192 10.99 -17.52 -13.12
C GLY A 192 11.31 -17.01 -14.53
N PHE A 193 10.42 -17.18 -15.51
CA PHE A 193 10.61 -16.74 -16.90
C PHE A 193 10.38 -15.25 -17.10
N LEU A 194 9.49 -14.65 -16.30
CA LEU A 194 9.10 -13.26 -16.42
C LEU A 194 9.42 -12.45 -15.16
N LYS A 195 9.58 -11.16 -15.35
CA LYS A 195 9.58 -10.13 -14.31
C LYS A 195 8.45 -9.17 -14.63
N ALA A 196 7.40 -9.17 -13.81
CA ALA A 196 6.24 -8.31 -13.97
C ALA A 196 6.34 -7.06 -13.10
N ALA A 197 5.78 -5.96 -13.59
CA ALA A 197 5.67 -4.71 -12.84
C ALA A 197 4.39 -3.96 -13.20
N VAL A 198 3.87 -3.22 -12.24
CA VAL A 198 2.84 -2.21 -12.49
C VAL A 198 3.56 -0.85 -12.54
N ASP A 199 3.60 -0.27 -13.73
CA ASP A 199 4.32 0.99 -14.00
C ASP A 199 3.33 2.15 -14.03
N LEU A 200 3.46 3.04 -13.05
CA LEU A 200 2.73 4.29 -12.97
C LEU A 200 3.69 5.45 -13.18
N ASP A 201 3.30 6.41 -14.01
CA ASP A 201 4.04 7.65 -14.16
C ASP A 201 4.34 8.27 -12.79
N LYS A 202 5.63 8.48 -12.51
CA LYS A 202 6.12 8.99 -11.24
C LYS A 202 5.53 10.34 -10.88
N GLU A 203 5.34 11.23 -11.86
CA GLU A 203 4.78 12.56 -11.63
C GLU A 203 3.31 12.48 -11.18
N LYS A 204 2.53 11.55 -11.74
CA LYS A 204 1.15 11.29 -11.30
C LYS A 204 1.10 10.78 -9.88
N GLY A 205 2.02 9.89 -9.51
CA GLY A 205 2.15 9.41 -8.13
C GLY A 205 2.51 10.53 -7.15
N LEU A 206 3.51 11.34 -7.48
CA LEU A 206 3.96 12.47 -6.67
C LEU A 206 2.87 13.54 -6.52
N HIS A 207 2.11 13.82 -7.57
CA HIS A 207 1.00 14.80 -7.51
C HIS A 207 -0.03 14.43 -6.43
N ILE A 208 -0.29 13.15 -6.21
CA ILE A 208 -1.18 12.70 -5.13
C ILE A 208 -0.60 13.08 -3.78
N LEU A 209 0.70 12.86 -3.56
CA LEU A 209 1.37 13.16 -2.30
C LEU A 209 1.38 14.67 -2.01
N TYR A 210 1.65 15.50 -3.01
CA TYR A 210 1.66 16.96 -2.85
C TYR A 210 0.27 17.58 -2.67
N SER A 211 -0.80 16.87 -3.02
CA SER A 211 -2.18 17.36 -2.94
C SER A 211 -2.95 16.81 -1.73
N THR A 212 -2.29 16.11 -0.84
CA THR A 212 -2.84 15.57 0.41
C THR A 212 -2.32 16.30 1.60
#